data_6d272a2df0ad3a508611628a7a4e9f0e
#
_entry.id   6d272a2df0ad3a508611628a7a4e9f0e
#
_cell.length_a   1.000
_cell.length_b   1.000
_cell.length_c   1.000
_cell.angle_alpha   90.00
_cell.angle_beta   90.00
_cell.angle_gamma   90.00
#
_symmetry.space_group_name_H-M   'P 1'
#
loop_
_entity.id
_entity.type
_entity.pdbx_description
1 polymer ?
#
loop_
_entity_poly.entity_id
_entity_poly.type
_entity_poly.pdbx_seq_one_letter_code
_entity_poly.pdbx_strand_id
1 'polypeptide(L)'
;QVSTYSFYIDAFMTLEYLSKDPRVNIKKVGITGWSRGGMNSLAIAETRIRDALISKDLYFAASLPRSVECRQSGFFRNPQPIKETKILMVNGKIDDASHAHICEEYGEKMKANGADIKVTTKAGWGHGFEANYHLEYEKHLEAWHECPDYYTEDDGMANKDAKIDASCITYGYHVGGTRKTGQPSWKAFKGTFVKFFKKSLLN
;
A
#
# COMPACT_ATOMS: atom_id res chain seq x y z
N GLN A 1 0.52 0.25 -21.53
CA GLN A 1 0.35 -0.11 -20.11
C GLN A 1 1.27 0.79 -19.27
N VAL A 2 0.73 1.43 -18.24
CA VAL A 2 1.53 2.30 -17.36
C VAL A 2 2.33 1.44 -16.37
N SER A 3 3.64 1.65 -16.31
CA SER A 3 4.51 0.92 -15.39
C SER A 3 4.19 1.27 -13.92
N THR A 4 4.33 0.31 -13.02
CA THR A 4 4.21 0.56 -11.57
C THR A 4 5.20 1.63 -11.11
N TYR A 5 6.39 1.67 -11.67
CA TYR A 5 7.40 2.70 -11.35
C TYR A 5 6.99 4.12 -11.72
N SER A 6 6.13 4.29 -12.74
CA SER A 6 5.60 5.62 -13.10
C SER A 6 4.83 6.25 -11.94
N PHE A 7 4.08 5.44 -11.17
CA PHE A 7 3.36 5.94 -10.00
C PHE A 7 4.28 6.41 -8.88
N TYR A 8 5.44 5.77 -8.72
CA TYR A 8 6.43 6.20 -7.71
C TYR A 8 7.05 7.52 -8.12
N ILE A 9 7.40 7.65 -9.40
CA ILE A 9 7.92 8.90 -9.98
C ILE A 9 6.89 10.02 -9.78
N ASP A 10 5.63 9.81 -10.17
CA ASP A 10 4.57 10.81 -10.04
C ASP A 10 4.36 11.25 -8.58
N ALA A 11 4.37 10.30 -7.64
CA ALA A 11 4.22 10.61 -6.22
C ALA A 11 5.37 11.47 -5.71
N PHE A 12 6.62 11.11 -6.01
CA PHE A 12 7.78 11.87 -5.56
C PHE A 12 7.96 13.19 -6.29
N MET A 13 7.67 13.27 -7.58
CA MET A 13 7.66 14.54 -8.31
C MET A 13 6.58 15.50 -7.78
N THR A 14 5.42 14.96 -7.39
CA THR A 14 4.38 15.74 -6.71
C THR A 14 4.88 16.27 -5.36
N LEU A 15 5.55 15.44 -4.56
CA LEU A 15 6.11 15.85 -3.28
C LEU A 15 7.18 16.94 -3.47
N GLU A 16 8.06 16.78 -4.46
CA GLU A 16 9.07 17.79 -4.79
C GLU A 16 8.44 19.10 -5.26
N TYR A 17 7.39 19.02 -6.09
CA TYR A 17 6.64 20.21 -6.48
C TYR A 17 6.02 20.93 -5.27
N LEU A 18 5.37 20.17 -4.38
CA LEU A 18 4.78 20.72 -3.16
C LEU A 18 5.81 21.35 -2.22
N SER A 19 7.04 20.85 -2.23
CA SER A 19 8.12 21.40 -1.38
C SER A 19 8.51 22.83 -1.75
N LYS A 20 8.18 23.26 -2.96
CA LYS A 20 8.47 24.61 -3.47
C LYS A 20 7.33 25.61 -3.18
N ASP A 21 6.18 25.15 -2.70
CA ASP A 21 5.03 26.01 -2.36
C ASP A 21 5.10 26.46 -0.90
N PRO A 22 5.25 27.78 -0.61
CA PRO A 22 5.38 28.28 0.75
C PRO A 22 4.14 28.07 1.62
N ARG A 23 3.00 27.71 1.05
CA ARG A 23 1.77 27.39 1.78
C ARG A 23 1.76 25.95 2.32
N VAL A 24 2.68 25.11 1.84
CA VAL A 24 2.74 23.69 2.21
C VAL A 24 3.80 23.44 3.25
N ASN A 25 3.41 22.89 4.39
CA ASN A 25 4.37 22.31 5.32
C ASN A 25 4.79 20.93 4.83
N ILE A 26 5.92 20.86 4.15
CA ILE A 26 6.41 19.64 3.51
C ILE A 26 6.65 18.48 4.52
N LYS A 27 6.91 18.79 5.77
CA LYS A 27 7.08 17.80 6.85
C LYS A 27 5.73 17.24 7.35
N LYS A 28 4.62 17.70 6.80
CA LYS A 28 3.25 17.30 7.14
C LYS A 28 2.44 16.83 5.93
N VAL A 29 3.09 16.34 4.90
CA VAL A 29 2.43 15.75 3.72
C VAL A 29 2.28 14.26 3.92
N GLY A 30 1.06 13.76 3.72
CA GLY A 30 0.74 12.33 3.78
C GLY A 30 0.28 11.80 2.43
N ILE A 31 0.38 10.48 2.26
CA ILE A 31 -0.08 9.78 1.06
C ILE A 31 -1.00 8.61 1.44
N THR A 32 -1.93 8.29 0.56
CA THR A 32 -2.81 7.14 0.72
C THR A 32 -3.25 6.61 -0.64
N GLY A 33 -3.58 5.35 -0.70
CA GLY A 33 -4.11 4.72 -1.88
C GLY A 33 -4.72 3.35 -1.55
N TRP A 34 -5.44 2.77 -2.49
CA TRP A 34 -5.97 1.41 -2.38
C TRP A 34 -5.54 0.57 -3.57
N SER A 35 -5.46 -0.75 -3.41
CA SER A 35 -5.04 -1.67 -4.45
C SER A 35 -3.69 -1.22 -5.05
N ARG A 36 -3.57 -0.98 -6.34
CA ARG A 36 -2.38 -0.42 -6.99
C ARG A 36 -1.91 0.90 -6.35
N GLY A 37 -2.84 1.79 -6.00
CA GLY A 37 -2.52 3.02 -5.24
C GLY A 37 -2.05 2.73 -3.81
N GLY A 38 -2.54 1.66 -3.20
CA GLY A 38 -2.07 1.14 -1.92
C GLY A 38 -0.63 0.63 -2.01
N MET A 39 -0.33 -0.15 -3.07
CA MET A 39 1.04 -0.59 -3.36
C MET A 39 1.98 0.60 -3.53
N ASN A 40 1.58 1.61 -4.32
CA ASN A 40 2.35 2.84 -4.49
C ASN A 40 2.60 3.54 -3.15
N SER A 41 1.56 3.75 -2.34
CA SER A 41 1.70 4.44 -1.05
C SER A 41 2.55 3.67 -0.02
N LEU A 42 2.71 2.35 -0.16
CA LEU A 42 3.64 1.56 0.65
C LEU A 42 5.06 1.62 0.09
N ALA A 43 5.23 1.44 -1.23
CA ALA A 43 6.53 1.38 -1.88
C ALA A 43 7.33 2.68 -1.76
N ILE A 44 6.65 3.84 -1.74
CA ILE A 44 7.35 5.14 -1.57
C ILE A 44 7.96 5.32 -0.17
N ALA A 45 7.68 4.44 0.78
CA ALA A 45 8.37 4.42 2.07
C ALA A 45 9.73 3.68 2.03
N GLU A 46 10.21 3.30 0.85
CA GLU A 46 11.51 2.66 0.62
C GLU A 46 12.58 3.70 0.29
N THR A 47 13.69 3.70 1.04
CA THR A 47 14.78 4.70 0.90
C THR A 47 15.42 4.65 -0.48
N ARG A 48 15.62 3.45 -1.05
CA ARG A 48 16.27 3.30 -2.36
C ARG A 48 15.44 3.90 -3.48
N ILE A 49 14.11 3.81 -3.42
CA ILE A 49 13.21 4.45 -4.39
C ILE A 49 13.27 5.96 -4.24
N ARG A 50 13.17 6.47 -3.03
CA ARG A 50 13.26 7.92 -2.76
C ARG A 50 14.60 8.48 -3.24
N ASP A 51 15.70 7.87 -2.82
CA ASP A 51 17.05 8.38 -3.07
C ASP A 51 17.44 8.37 -4.55
N ALA A 52 16.78 7.51 -5.35
CA ALA A 52 16.93 7.49 -6.80
C ALA A 52 16.15 8.60 -7.53
N LEU A 53 15.14 9.20 -6.89
CA LEU A 53 14.21 10.10 -7.56
C LEU A 53 14.25 11.53 -7.05
N ILE A 54 14.44 11.75 -5.74
CA ILE A 54 14.37 13.08 -5.12
C ILE A 54 15.41 13.22 -3.99
N SER A 55 15.51 14.43 -3.41
CA SER A 55 16.36 14.69 -2.24
C SER A 55 15.97 13.79 -1.05
N LYS A 56 16.98 13.31 -0.33
CA LYS A 56 16.84 12.50 0.89
C LYS A 56 16.08 13.20 2.02
N ASP A 57 16.04 14.52 2.01
CA ASP A 57 15.33 15.34 2.99
C ASP A 57 13.82 15.38 2.74
N LEU A 58 13.37 14.92 1.57
CA LEU A 58 11.96 14.85 1.20
C LEU A 58 11.40 13.45 1.41
N TYR A 59 10.29 13.35 2.11
CA TYR A 59 9.56 12.11 2.35
C TYR A 59 8.10 12.42 2.72
N PHE A 60 7.23 11.46 2.52
CA PHE A 60 5.86 11.53 3.05
C PHE A 60 5.89 11.25 4.55
N ALA A 61 5.41 12.18 5.36
CA ALA A 61 5.41 12.04 6.82
C ALA A 61 4.46 10.94 7.32
N ALA A 62 3.45 10.61 6.53
CA ALA A 62 2.49 9.54 6.83
C ALA A 62 2.04 8.82 5.57
N SER A 63 1.91 7.50 5.63
CA SER A 63 1.37 6.67 4.56
C SER A 63 0.25 5.76 5.08
N LEU A 64 -0.87 5.69 4.33
CA LEU A 64 -1.99 4.81 4.65
C LEU A 64 -2.33 3.93 3.43
N PRO A 65 -1.54 2.87 3.20
CA PRO A 65 -1.81 1.87 2.17
C PRO A 65 -2.98 0.97 2.54
N ARG A 66 -3.81 0.59 1.53
CA ARG A 66 -5.01 -0.22 1.72
C ARG A 66 -5.14 -1.28 0.65
N SER A 67 -5.66 -2.47 1.03
CA SER A 67 -5.88 -3.59 0.10
C SER A 67 -4.65 -3.83 -0.79
N VAL A 68 -3.48 -4.01 -0.15
CA VAL A 68 -2.18 -4.07 -0.82
C VAL A 68 -1.81 -5.50 -1.14
N GLU A 69 -1.31 -5.76 -2.35
CA GLU A 69 -0.61 -6.99 -2.68
C GLU A 69 0.89 -6.80 -2.42
N CYS A 70 1.42 -7.44 -1.37
CA CYS A 70 2.76 -7.18 -0.84
C CYS A 70 3.88 -8.08 -1.44
N ARG A 71 3.60 -8.84 -2.50
CA ARG A 71 4.56 -9.74 -3.15
C ARG A 71 5.06 -9.27 -4.51
N GLN A 72 4.54 -8.15 -5.01
CA GLN A 72 4.79 -7.74 -6.40
C GLN A 72 6.05 -6.88 -6.55
N SER A 73 6.45 -6.67 -7.81
CA SER A 73 7.54 -5.75 -8.14
C SER A 73 7.32 -4.36 -7.58
N GLY A 74 8.38 -3.76 -7.10
CA GLY A 74 8.35 -2.47 -6.39
C GLY A 74 8.39 -2.61 -4.86
N PHE A 75 8.19 -3.84 -4.34
CA PHE A 75 8.53 -4.16 -2.96
C PHE A 75 9.86 -4.91 -2.94
N PHE A 76 10.77 -4.43 -2.15
CA PHE A 76 12.06 -5.10 -1.99
C PHE A 76 11.92 -6.32 -1.07
N ARG A 77 12.60 -7.42 -1.43
CA ARG A 77 12.66 -8.61 -0.58
C ARG A 77 13.19 -8.28 0.83
N ASN A 78 14.20 -7.39 0.87
CA ASN A 78 14.77 -6.85 2.10
C ASN A 78 14.50 -5.34 2.16
N PRO A 79 13.36 -4.89 2.70
CA PRO A 79 12.99 -3.48 2.69
C PRO A 79 13.93 -2.61 3.51
N GLN A 80 14.22 -1.41 3.02
CA GLN A 80 14.96 -0.36 3.72
C GLN A 80 14.04 0.86 3.94
N PRO A 81 13.22 0.84 5.01
CA PRO A 81 12.18 1.84 5.17
C PRO A 81 12.72 3.23 5.52
N ILE A 82 12.02 4.25 5.05
CA ILE A 82 12.17 5.62 5.53
C ILE A 82 11.59 5.68 6.95
N LYS A 83 12.46 5.83 7.94
CA LYS A 83 12.09 5.73 9.38
C LYS A 83 11.17 6.85 9.85
N GLU A 84 11.22 7.99 9.19
CA GLU A 84 10.41 9.17 9.48
C GLU A 84 8.96 9.04 8.97
N THR A 85 8.70 8.10 8.06
CA THR A 85 7.36 7.86 7.53
C THR A 85 6.55 6.98 8.48
N LYS A 86 5.48 7.51 9.05
CA LYS A 86 4.51 6.72 9.83
C LYS A 86 3.59 5.96 8.91
N ILE A 87 3.45 4.65 9.09
CA ILE A 87 2.67 3.79 8.20
C ILE A 87 1.53 3.12 8.96
N LEU A 88 0.31 3.26 8.45
CA LEU A 88 -0.83 2.43 8.86
C LEU A 88 -1.35 1.67 7.65
N MET A 89 -0.99 0.39 7.55
CA MET A 89 -1.52 -0.49 6.50
C MET A 89 -2.84 -1.12 6.96
N VAL A 90 -3.87 -1.08 6.10
CA VAL A 90 -5.18 -1.64 6.41
C VAL A 90 -5.60 -2.59 5.30
N ASN A 91 -5.82 -3.86 5.66
CA ASN A 91 -6.25 -4.91 4.74
C ASN A 91 -7.56 -5.56 5.20
N GLY A 92 -8.28 -6.13 4.27
CA GLY A 92 -9.44 -6.96 4.53
C GLY A 92 -9.05 -8.41 4.81
N LYS A 93 -9.73 -9.08 5.76
CA LYS A 93 -9.49 -10.51 6.04
C LYS A 93 -10.09 -11.41 4.96
N ILE A 94 -11.09 -10.91 4.24
CA ILE A 94 -11.78 -11.62 3.15
C ILE A 94 -11.27 -11.16 1.78
N ASP A 95 -10.24 -10.31 1.76
CA ASP A 95 -9.59 -9.86 0.53
C ASP A 95 -8.80 -11.03 -0.08
N ASP A 96 -9.40 -11.66 -1.06
CA ASP A 96 -8.85 -12.77 -1.84
C ASP A 96 -8.25 -12.33 -3.18
N ALA A 97 -8.23 -11.01 -3.45
CA ALA A 97 -7.38 -10.41 -4.47
C ALA A 97 -5.98 -10.13 -3.95
N SER A 98 -5.87 -9.78 -2.65
CA SER A 98 -4.64 -9.35 -1.98
C SER A 98 -4.60 -9.93 -0.57
N HIS A 99 -3.99 -11.08 -0.40
CA HIS A 99 -4.04 -11.82 0.86
C HIS A 99 -3.36 -11.05 2.00
N ALA A 100 -4.14 -10.75 3.05
CA ALA A 100 -3.70 -9.93 4.17
C ALA A 100 -2.46 -10.48 4.90
N HIS A 101 -2.33 -11.82 5.06
CA HIS A 101 -1.21 -12.44 5.77
C HIS A 101 0.14 -12.14 5.13
N ILE A 102 0.20 -12.00 3.80
CA ILE A 102 1.42 -11.65 3.08
C ILE A 102 1.89 -10.24 3.44
N CYS A 103 0.94 -9.33 3.57
CA CYS A 103 1.24 -7.95 4.00
C CYS A 103 1.54 -7.87 5.51
N GLU A 104 1.00 -8.76 6.32
CA GLU A 104 1.38 -8.88 7.72
C GLU A 104 2.87 -9.29 7.83
N GLU A 105 3.29 -10.32 7.09
CA GLU A 105 4.70 -10.76 7.02
C GLU A 105 5.63 -9.66 6.48
N TYR A 106 5.23 -8.97 5.41
CA TYR A 106 6.01 -7.87 4.87
C TYR A 106 6.13 -6.70 5.85
N GLY A 107 5.03 -6.40 6.57
CA GLY A 107 5.01 -5.39 7.64
C GLY A 107 5.98 -5.71 8.78
N GLU A 108 6.09 -6.98 9.18
CA GLU A 108 7.07 -7.39 10.19
C GLU A 108 8.51 -7.26 9.68
N LYS A 109 8.80 -7.55 8.41
CA LYS A 109 10.12 -7.28 7.81
C LYS A 109 10.45 -5.79 7.82
N MET A 110 9.52 -4.93 7.41
CA MET A 110 9.71 -3.48 7.48
C MET A 110 9.96 -3.00 8.90
N LYS A 111 9.20 -3.49 9.88
CA LYS A 111 9.34 -3.15 11.29
C LYS A 111 10.68 -3.60 11.86
N ALA A 112 11.14 -4.80 11.52
CA ALA A 112 12.45 -5.31 11.91
C ALA A 112 13.59 -4.42 11.37
N ASN A 113 13.39 -3.78 10.22
CA ASN A 113 14.32 -2.84 9.61
C ASN A 113 14.09 -1.37 10.03
N GLY A 114 13.26 -1.15 11.05
CA GLY A 114 13.10 0.15 11.74
C GLY A 114 11.96 1.04 11.22
N ALA A 115 11.00 0.51 10.45
CA ALA A 115 9.81 1.25 10.07
C ALA A 115 8.88 1.53 11.27
N ASP A 116 8.32 2.74 11.33
CA ASP A 116 7.14 3.03 12.17
C ASP A 116 5.87 2.56 11.44
N ILE A 117 5.63 1.26 11.46
CA ILE A 117 4.53 0.61 10.75
C ILE A 117 3.58 -0.14 11.69
N LYS A 118 2.29 0.02 11.43
CA LYS A 118 1.23 -0.81 11.98
C LYS A 118 0.43 -1.44 10.85
N VAL A 119 0.34 -2.75 10.84
CA VAL A 119 -0.56 -3.49 9.94
C VAL A 119 -1.85 -3.85 10.69
N THR A 120 -2.98 -3.72 10.03
CA THR A 120 -4.29 -4.03 10.60
C THR A 120 -5.14 -4.76 9.59
N THR A 121 -5.56 -5.97 9.92
CA THR A 121 -6.48 -6.78 9.14
C THR A 121 -7.87 -6.73 9.76
N LYS A 122 -8.91 -6.52 8.96
CA LYS A 122 -10.30 -6.36 9.40
C LYS A 122 -11.18 -7.49 8.92
N ALA A 123 -11.86 -8.15 9.87
CA ALA A 123 -12.85 -9.16 9.56
C ALA A 123 -14.05 -8.57 8.80
N GLY A 124 -14.59 -9.31 7.83
CA GLY A 124 -15.73 -8.89 7.02
C GLY A 124 -15.40 -7.88 5.91
N TRP A 125 -14.11 -7.57 5.70
CA TRP A 125 -13.67 -6.64 4.67
C TRP A 125 -12.95 -7.39 3.54
N GLY A 126 -13.38 -7.15 2.31
CA GLY A 126 -12.78 -7.63 1.06
C GLY A 126 -11.92 -6.56 0.40
N HIS A 127 -11.59 -6.75 -0.86
CA HIS A 127 -10.85 -5.77 -1.66
C HIS A 127 -11.65 -4.48 -1.82
N GLY A 128 -11.02 -3.31 -1.70
CA GLY A 128 -11.71 -2.03 -1.84
C GLY A 128 -12.80 -1.80 -0.78
N PHE A 129 -12.63 -2.29 0.43
CA PHE A 129 -13.56 -2.19 1.56
C PHE A 129 -13.97 -0.74 1.91
N GLU A 130 -13.26 0.25 1.43
CA GLU A 130 -13.56 1.67 1.57
C GLU A 130 -14.63 2.18 0.61
N ALA A 131 -15.01 1.39 -0.37
CA ALA A 131 -16.12 1.71 -1.25
C ALA A 131 -17.46 1.67 -0.51
N ASN A 132 -18.45 2.41 -1.01
CA ASN A 132 -19.74 2.53 -0.37
C ASN A 132 -20.71 1.40 -0.79
N TYR A 133 -20.26 0.16 -0.68
CA TYR A 133 -21.11 -1.03 -0.93
C TYR A 133 -20.75 -2.16 0.05
N HIS A 134 -21.64 -3.14 0.12
CA HIS A 134 -21.47 -4.32 0.96
C HIS A 134 -20.46 -5.28 0.34
N LEU A 135 -20.09 -6.31 1.11
CA LEU A 135 -19.26 -7.40 0.61
C LEU A 135 -19.99 -8.15 -0.50
N GLU A 136 -19.39 -8.23 -1.67
CA GLU A 136 -19.89 -8.89 -2.88
C GLU A 136 -18.78 -9.69 -3.54
N TYR A 137 -19.13 -10.73 -4.31
CA TYR A 137 -18.17 -11.50 -5.08
C TYR A 137 -18.26 -11.11 -6.56
N GLU A 138 -17.16 -10.54 -7.09
CA GLU A 138 -17.05 -10.07 -8.46
C GLU A 138 -16.27 -11.05 -9.33
N LYS A 139 -16.98 -11.92 -10.04
CA LYS A 139 -16.43 -13.07 -10.79
C LYS A 139 -15.57 -12.71 -12.01
N HIS A 140 -15.62 -11.46 -12.50
CA HIS A 140 -14.93 -11.04 -13.72
C HIS A 140 -13.63 -10.28 -13.48
N LEU A 141 -13.30 -9.98 -12.22
CA LEU A 141 -12.10 -9.25 -11.88
C LEU A 141 -10.88 -10.19 -11.83
N GLU A 142 -9.78 -9.74 -12.39
CA GLU A 142 -8.51 -10.47 -12.37
C GLU A 142 -7.89 -10.45 -10.97
N ALA A 143 -7.45 -11.62 -10.51
CA ALA A 143 -6.75 -11.81 -9.26
C ALA A 143 -5.36 -12.44 -9.52
N TRP A 144 -4.34 -11.91 -8.82
CA TRP A 144 -2.93 -12.27 -9.02
C TRP A 144 -2.35 -13.01 -7.81
N HIS A 145 -3.18 -13.37 -6.83
CA HIS A 145 -2.75 -13.97 -5.58
C HIS A 145 -2.17 -15.39 -5.72
N GLU A 146 -2.46 -16.07 -6.82
CA GLU A 146 -1.86 -17.37 -7.15
C GLU A 146 -0.53 -17.25 -7.89
N CYS A 147 -0.14 -16.03 -8.32
CA CYS A 147 1.13 -15.81 -8.98
C CYS A 147 2.28 -15.92 -7.98
N PRO A 148 3.48 -16.37 -8.44
CA PRO A 148 4.64 -16.49 -7.58
C PRO A 148 5.11 -15.12 -7.05
N ASP A 149 5.88 -15.14 -5.97
CA ASP A 149 6.48 -13.94 -5.39
C ASP A 149 7.36 -13.21 -6.40
N TYR A 150 7.10 -11.92 -6.56
CA TYR A 150 7.75 -11.08 -7.57
C TYR A 150 8.38 -9.84 -6.93
N TYR A 151 9.20 -10.04 -5.94
CA TYR A 151 9.92 -8.97 -5.26
C TYR A 151 11.00 -8.34 -6.15
N THR A 152 11.36 -7.10 -5.81
CA THR A 152 12.59 -6.47 -6.26
C THR A 152 13.73 -6.94 -5.34
N GLU A 153 14.82 -7.39 -5.92
CA GLU A 153 16.00 -7.81 -5.18
C GLU A 153 16.86 -6.60 -4.78
N ASP A 154 17.86 -6.81 -3.93
CA ASP A 154 18.68 -5.71 -3.38
C ASP A 154 19.47 -4.94 -4.43
N ASP A 155 19.73 -5.53 -5.60
CA ASP A 155 20.33 -4.87 -6.76
C ASP A 155 19.35 -3.97 -7.56
N GLY A 156 18.11 -3.89 -7.14
CA GLY A 156 17.06 -3.12 -7.80
C GLY A 156 16.39 -3.82 -8.98
N MET A 157 16.78 -5.06 -9.29
CA MET A 157 16.19 -5.84 -10.35
C MET A 157 15.03 -6.68 -9.84
N ALA A 158 14.04 -6.89 -10.69
CA ALA A 158 12.98 -7.84 -10.38
C ALA A 158 13.55 -9.27 -10.28
N ASN A 159 12.98 -10.07 -9.39
CA ASN A 159 13.37 -11.47 -9.26
C ASN A 159 13.28 -12.20 -10.61
N LYS A 160 14.42 -12.59 -11.16
CA LYS A 160 14.54 -13.24 -12.47
C LYS A 160 13.98 -14.67 -12.49
N ASP A 161 13.88 -15.29 -11.31
CA ASP A 161 13.36 -16.65 -11.15
C ASP A 161 11.84 -16.68 -11.07
N ALA A 162 11.19 -15.53 -10.84
CA ALA A 162 9.75 -15.41 -10.85
C ALA A 162 9.22 -15.45 -12.28
N LYS A 163 8.82 -16.64 -12.72
CA LYS A 163 8.09 -16.81 -14.00
C LYS A 163 6.62 -16.45 -13.78
N ILE A 164 6.28 -15.21 -14.06
CA ILE A 164 4.88 -14.80 -14.12
C ILE A 164 4.39 -15.04 -15.54
N ASP A 165 3.49 -15.96 -15.69
CA ASP A 165 2.76 -16.19 -16.93
C ASP A 165 1.24 -16.05 -16.70
N ALA A 166 0.49 -16.03 -17.78
CA ALA A 166 -0.96 -15.85 -17.70
C ALA A 166 -1.69 -16.97 -16.94
N SER A 167 -1.04 -18.13 -16.72
CA SER A 167 -1.67 -19.28 -16.05
C SER A 167 -1.86 -19.07 -14.56
N CYS A 168 -1.12 -18.15 -13.94
CA CYS A 168 -1.29 -17.81 -12.52
C CYS A 168 -2.39 -16.77 -12.26
N ILE A 169 -2.94 -16.16 -13.32
CA ILE A 169 -4.02 -15.18 -13.18
C ILE A 169 -5.34 -15.93 -13.03
N THR A 170 -6.02 -15.69 -11.92
CA THR A 170 -7.35 -16.22 -11.65
C THR A 170 -8.41 -15.13 -11.80
N TYR A 171 -9.68 -15.51 -11.75
CA TYR A 171 -10.78 -14.56 -11.87
C TYR A 171 -11.75 -14.71 -10.71
N GLY A 172 -12.19 -13.60 -10.21
CA GLY A 172 -13.17 -13.49 -9.14
C GLY A 172 -12.56 -13.34 -7.77
N TYR A 173 -13.02 -12.32 -7.07
CA TYR A 173 -12.68 -12.08 -5.67
C TYR A 173 -13.74 -11.22 -4.97
N HIS A 174 -13.69 -11.19 -3.65
CA HIS A 174 -14.60 -10.41 -2.83
C HIS A 174 -14.19 -8.94 -2.79
N VAL A 175 -15.14 -8.06 -3.12
CA VAL A 175 -15.00 -6.60 -3.09
C VAL A 175 -15.88 -5.98 -2.02
N GLY A 176 -15.53 -4.77 -1.58
CA GLY A 176 -16.29 -4.06 -0.55
C GLY A 176 -16.12 -4.64 0.85
N GLY A 177 -17.10 -4.40 1.69
CA GLY A 177 -17.04 -4.94 3.05
C GLY A 177 -18.27 -4.64 3.87
N THR A 178 -18.63 -5.59 4.73
CA THR A 178 -19.76 -5.50 5.64
C THR A 178 -19.29 -5.60 7.09
N ARG A 179 -19.72 -4.67 7.92
CA ARG A 179 -19.47 -4.68 9.36
C ARG A 179 -20.38 -5.70 10.04
N LYS A 180 -20.02 -6.15 11.25
CA LYS A 180 -20.89 -6.96 12.11
C LYS A 180 -22.27 -6.33 12.35
N THR A 181 -22.40 -5.01 12.22
CA THR A 181 -23.65 -4.25 12.33
C THR A 181 -24.49 -4.27 11.05
N GLY A 182 -24.09 -4.98 10.00
CA GLY A 182 -24.74 -5.00 8.69
C GLY A 182 -24.52 -3.74 7.84
N GLN A 183 -23.70 -2.79 8.31
CA GLN A 183 -23.40 -1.56 7.56
C GLN A 183 -22.13 -1.71 6.73
N PRO A 184 -21.99 -0.98 5.58
CA PRO A 184 -20.76 -0.96 4.80
C PRO A 184 -19.55 -0.55 5.63
N SER A 185 -18.40 -1.16 5.33
CA SER A 185 -17.14 -1.00 6.05
C SER A 185 -16.55 0.42 5.95
N TRP A 186 -16.80 1.13 4.86
CA TRP A 186 -16.25 2.46 4.61
C TRP A 186 -16.51 3.47 5.73
N LYS A 187 -17.67 3.38 6.41
CA LYS A 187 -18.01 4.26 7.54
C LYS A 187 -17.05 4.08 8.72
N ALA A 188 -16.64 2.83 9.00
CA ALA A 188 -15.65 2.54 10.03
C ALA A 188 -14.24 2.94 9.59
N PHE A 189 -13.91 2.72 8.32
CA PHE A 189 -12.64 3.09 7.75
C PHE A 189 -12.43 4.61 7.76
N LYS A 190 -13.44 5.41 7.42
CA LYS A 190 -13.37 6.88 7.47
C LYS A 190 -12.87 7.41 8.81
N GLY A 191 -13.37 6.84 9.92
CA GLY A 191 -12.89 7.19 11.26
C GLY A 191 -11.42 6.86 11.48
N THR A 192 -10.99 5.69 11.03
CA THR A 192 -9.59 5.24 11.10
C THR A 192 -8.68 6.16 10.27
N PHE A 193 -9.08 6.49 9.05
CA PHE A 193 -8.39 7.39 8.14
C PHE A 193 -8.15 8.77 8.78
N VAL A 194 -9.22 9.41 9.22
CA VAL A 194 -9.14 10.75 9.83
C VAL A 194 -8.28 10.74 11.09
N LYS A 195 -8.46 9.75 11.97
CA LYS A 195 -7.69 9.61 13.21
C LYS A 195 -6.20 9.44 12.93
N PHE A 196 -5.85 8.61 11.96
CA PHE A 196 -4.45 8.36 11.61
C PHE A 196 -3.77 9.62 11.11
N PHE A 197 -4.32 10.29 10.10
CA PHE A 197 -3.68 11.48 9.54
C PHE A 197 -3.66 12.66 10.51
N LYS A 198 -4.72 12.87 11.31
CA LYS A 198 -4.68 13.87 12.37
C LYS A 198 -3.54 13.63 13.35
N LYS A 199 -3.40 12.39 13.84
CA LYS A 199 -2.34 12.04 14.78
C LYS A 199 -0.94 12.15 14.17
N SER A 200 -0.77 11.77 12.91
CA SER A 200 0.53 11.68 12.26
C SER A 200 1.04 13.01 11.71
N LEU A 201 0.14 13.91 11.31
CA LEU A 201 0.50 15.14 10.60
C LEU A 201 0.25 16.41 11.42
N LEU A 202 -0.64 16.39 12.42
CA LEU A 202 -0.99 17.61 13.16
C LEU A 202 -0.43 17.66 14.59
N ASN A 203 0.00 16.54 15.13
CA ASN A 203 0.70 16.43 16.40
C ASN A 203 2.19 16.17 16.14
#